data_c7ab19aaeb7771ba9d38c1b6f33e0216
#
_entry.id   c7ab19aaeb7771ba9d38c1b6f33e0216
#
_cell.length_a   1.000
_cell.length_b   1.000
_cell.length_c   1.000
_cell.angle_alpha   90.00
_cell.angle_beta   90.00
_cell.angle_gamma   90.00
#
_symmetry.space_group_name_H-M   'P 1'
#
loop_
_entity.id
_entity.type
_entity.pdbx_description
1 polymer ?
#
loop_
_entity_poly.entity_id
_entity_poly.type
_entity_poly.pdbx_seq_one_letter_code
_entity_poly.pdbx_strand_id
1 'polypeptide(L)'
;AIRVREGLARIDADRCIDCGECIRVCPYKAKKADHDPLGIMENYRYKIALPAPSLYGQFDNLDDIDIVVQGLHDMGFDDVFEVAKAAELCSAYSREYLIKNSVKKPVISSACPVIVRLIGMRFPYLCDNVMPILPPIEIAGELARKKAESEHPELSSEDIGICFISPCPAKVSYVKNSFVGKKSSIDCVISVRDVYFELIDRMKKIGNPEKSTESGVIGIGWASTGGEATAIFNDRYLAADGIENVIRVLEQIDNSDFPELDFVELNACPGGCVGGVMTVTNPYIAKARLQSLRRYLPVAPNQSFEKNVIP
;
A
#
# COMPACT_ATOMS: atom_id res chain seq x y z
N ALA A 1 19.50 7.08 -10.70
CA ALA A 1 18.65 6.63 -11.81
C ALA A 1 18.39 7.75 -12.84
N ILE A 2 18.15 9.01 -12.43
CA ILE A 2 17.91 10.13 -13.34
C ILE A 2 19.22 10.83 -13.77
N ARG A 3 19.35 11.13 -15.05
CA ARG A 3 20.48 11.86 -15.63
C ARG A 3 19.99 12.87 -16.67
N VAL A 4 20.68 14.01 -16.73
CA VAL A 4 20.44 15.02 -17.77
C VAL A 4 21.54 14.91 -18.81
N ARG A 5 21.15 14.68 -20.06
CA ARG A 5 22.06 14.66 -21.23
C ARG A 5 21.39 15.41 -22.37
N GLU A 6 22.12 16.25 -23.05
CA GLU A 6 21.62 17.04 -24.20
C GLU A 6 20.31 17.83 -23.85
N GLY A 7 20.25 18.38 -22.64
CA GLY A 7 19.07 19.12 -22.16
C GLY A 7 17.85 18.28 -21.78
N LEU A 8 17.91 16.95 -21.90
CA LEU A 8 16.82 16.05 -21.60
C LEU A 8 17.08 15.21 -20.33
N ALA A 9 16.11 15.18 -19.42
CA ALA A 9 16.14 14.31 -18.26
C ALA A 9 15.64 12.90 -18.64
N ARG A 10 16.52 11.90 -18.54
CA ARG A 10 16.20 10.48 -18.78
C ARG A 10 16.32 9.70 -17.48
N ILE A 11 15.42 8.75 -17.28
CA ILE A 11 15.43 7.80 -16.16
C ILE A 11 15.95 6.47 -16.71
N ASP A 12 16.98 5.97 -16.07
CA ASP A 12 17.49 4.62 -16.26
C ASP A 12 16.62 3.66 -15.46
N ALA A 13 15.80 2.86 -16.15
CA ALA A 13 14.81 1.97 -15.55
C ALA A 13 15.44 0.91 -14.65
N ASP A 14 16.61 0.38 -15.04
CA ASP A 14 17.32 -0.67 -14.28
C ASP A 14 17.81 -0.17 -12.93
N ARG A 15 18.02 1.15 -12.81
CA ARG A 15 18.48 1.83 -11.59
C ARG A 15 17.37 2.57 -10.86
N CYS A 16 16.18 2.62 -11.41
CA CYS A 16 15.03 3.28 -10.81
C CYS A 16 14.38 2.36 -9.78
N ILE A 17 14.22 2.84 -8.55
CA ILE A 17 13.48 2.14 -7.48
C ILE A 17 12.02 2.61 -7.37
N ASP A 18 11.56 3.46 -8.28
CA ASP A 18 10.21 4.03 -8.34
C ASP A 18 9.77 4.78 -7.08
N CYS A 19 10.70 5.36 -6.33
CA CYS A 19 10.41 6.11 -5.09
C CYS A 19 9.59 7.40 -5.31
N GLY A 20 9.47 7.87 -6.56
CA GLY A 20 8.74 9.09 -6.90
C GLY A 20 9.42 10.39 -6.53
N GLU A 21 10.66 10.37 -5.99
CA GLU A 21 11.34 11.59 -5.54
C GLU A 21 11.57 12.59 -6.68
N CYS A 22 11.88 12.10 -7.87
CA CYS A 22 12.01 12.96 -9.07
C CYS A 22 10.70 13.69 -9.46
N ILE A 23 9.55 13.16 -9.05
CA ILE A 23 8.23 13.81 -9.23
C ILE A 23 8.02 14.85 -8.14
N ARG A 24 8.35 14.47 -6.88
CA ARG A 24 8.16 15.30 -5.69
C ARG A 24 8.99 16.58 -5.74
N VAL A 25 10.30 16.49 -6.07
CA VAL A 25 11.24 17.60 -6.02
C VAL A 25 11.23 18.46 -7.28
N CYS A 26 10.57 18.03 -8.38
CA CYS A 26 10.61 18.78 -9.64
C CYS A 26 9.71 20.03 -9.59
N PRO A 27 10.27 21.25 -9.59
CA PRO A 27 9.47 22.48 -9.53
C PRO A 27 8.60 22.68 -10.78
N TYR A 28 9.02 22.09 -11.91
CA TYR A 28 8.32 22.19 -13.20
C TYR A 28 7.32 21.06 -13.43
N LYS A 29 7.18 20.11 -12.48
CA LYS A 29 6.30 18.92 -12.62
C LYS A 29 6.51 18.17 -13.94
N ALA A 30 7.78 18.14 -14.41
CA ALA A 30 8.16 17.56 -15.71
C ALA A 30 8.10 16.02 -15.74
N LYS A 31 7.94 15.37 -14.59
CA LYS A 31 7.79 13.92 -14.46
C LYS A 31 6.41 13.60 -13.87
N LYS A 32 5.81 12.53 -14.38
CA LYS A 32 4.54 11.97 -13.88
C LYS A 32 4.74 10.50 -13.56
N ALA A 33 3.96 9.98 -12.62
CA ALA A 33 3.85 8.55 -12.41
C ALA A 33 3.07 7.94 -13.57
N ASP A 34 3.51 6.76 -14.02
CA ASP A 34 2.75 5.91 -14.93
C ASP A 34 1.75 5.08 -14.10
N HIS A 35 0.53 4.91 -14.61
CA HIS A 35 -0.53 4.07 -14.05
C HIS A 35 -1.59 3.82 -15.11
N ASP A 36 -2.48 2.87 -14.85
CA ASP A 36 -3.57 2.57 -15.78
C ASP A 36 -4.66 3.67 -15.71
N PRO A 37 -5.33 3.98 -16.84
CA PRO A 37 -6.43 4.93 -16.86
C PRO A 37 -7.68 4.33 -16.20
N LEU A 38 -8.59 5.18 -15.68
CA LEU A 38 -9.84 4.71 -15.04
C LEU A 38 -10.68 3.82 -15.97
N GLY A 39 -10.71 4.11 -17.27
CA GLY A 39 -11.47 3.33 -18.26
C GLY A 39 -10.97 1.90 -18.47
N ILE A 40 -9.81 1.51 -17.92
CA ILE A 40 -9.31 0.13 -18.01
C ILE A 40 -10.29 -0.88 -17.42
N MET A 41 -11.09 -0.45 -16.44
CA MET A 41 -12.09 -1.30 -15.77
C MET A 41 -13.24 -1.74 -16.67
N GLU A 42 -13.47 -1.04 -17.78
CA GLU A 42 -14.50 -1.41 -18.75
C GLU A 42 -14.21 -2.74 -19.48
N ASN A 43 -12.96 -3.22 -19.39
CA ASN A 43 -12.56 -4.49 -19.97
C ASN A 43 -13.05 -5.72 -19.17
N TYR A 44 -13.57 -5.53 -17.95
CA TYR A 44 -13.99 -6.60 -17.05
C TYR A 44 -15.50 -6.59 -16.84
N ARG A 45 -16.08 -7.78 -16.70
CA ARG A 45 -17.53 -7.95 -16.42
C ARG A 45 -17.85 -7.75 -14.94
N TYR A 46 -16.92 -8.11 -14.06
CA TYR A 46 -17.02 -7.94 -12.61
C TYR A 46 -15.78 -7.20 -12.09
N LYS A 47 -15.97 -6.06 -11.50
CA LYS A 47 -14.92 -5.09 -11.18
C LYS A 47 -14.81 -4.93 -9.68
N ILE A 48 -13.65 -5.25 -9.12
CA ILE A 48 -13.40 -5.15 -7.68
C ILE A 48 -12.39 -4.04 -7.42
N ALA A 49 -12.76 -3.07 -6.60
CA ALA A 49 -11.86 -2.04 -6.14
C ALA A 49 -11.07 -2.50 -4.91
N LEU A 50 -9.76 -2.29 -4.92
CA LEU A 50 -8.89 -2.45 -3.76
C LEU A 50 -8.40 -1.06 -3.30
N PRO A 51 -9.14 -0.33 -2.47
CA PRO A 51 -8.69 0.98 -1.99
C PRO A 51 -7.52 0.82 -1.02
N ALA A 52 -6.39 1.51 -1.30
CA ALA A 52 -5.34 1.68 -0.31
C ALA A 52 -5.87 2.49 0.87
N PRO A 53 -5.51 2.16 2.13
CA PRO A 53 -5.98 2.91 3.30
C PRO A 53 -5.64 4.42 3.25
N SER A 54 -4.60 4.78 2.49
CA SER A 54 -4.21 6.18 2.25
C SER A 54 -5.25 6.99 1.48
N LEU A 55 -6.17 6.35 0.76
CA LEU A 55 -7.27 7.02 0.05
C LEU A 55 -8.18 7.78 1.03
N TYR A 56 -8.52 7.15 2.14
CA TYR A 56 -9.44 7.73 3.13
C TYR A 56 -8.93 9.03 3.74
N GLY A 57 -7.60 9.19 3.89
CA GLY A 57 -6.99 10.43 4.38
C GLY A 57 -7.00 11.59 3.38
N GLN A 58 -7.38 11.37 2.13
CA GLN A 58 -7.38 12.43 1.12
C GLN A 58 -8.58 13.37 1.24
N PHE A 59 -9.70 12.88 1.79
CA PHE A 59 -10.95 13.63 1.88
C PHE A 59 -11.00 14.47 3.14
N ASP A 60 -11.57 15.67 3.00
CA ASP A 60 -11.89 16.53 4.12
C ASP A 60 -13.24 16.14 4.73
N ASN A 61 -13.35 16.26 6.05
CA ASN A 61 -14.60 15.97 6.77
C ASN A 61 -15.19 14.58 6.48
N LEU A 62 -14.34 13.58 6.28
CA LEU A 62 -14.76 12.19 6.16
C LEU A 62 -14.95 11.63 7.56
N ASP A 63 -16.20 11.38 7.95
CA ASP A 63 -16.56 10.84 9.26
C ASP A 63 -16.81 9.32 9.21
N ASP A 64 -17.08 8.78 8.01
CA ASP A 64 -17.39 7.36 7.80
C ASP A 64 -16.72 6.84 6.52
N ILE A 65 -16.01 5.72 6.62
CA ILE A 65 -15.35 5.06 5.48
C ILE A 65 -16.39 4.52 4.49
N ASP A 66 -17.56 4.11 4.97
CA ASP A 66 -18.62 3.57 4.13
C ASP A 66 -19.09 4.56 3.05
N ILE A 67 -18.93 5.88 3.26
CA ILE A 67 -19.16 6.91 2.23
C ILE A 67 -18.21 6.71 1.02
N VAL A 68 -16.94 6.37 1.27
CA VAL A 68 -15.98 6.12 0.20
C VAL A 68 -16.29 4.80 -0.51
N VAL A 69 -16.63 3.76 0.25
CA VAL A 69 -16.99 2.44 -0.29
C VAL A 69 -18.23 2.57 -1.19
N GLN A 70 -19.29 3.23 -0.72
CA GLN A 70 -20.48 3.50 -1.52
C GLN A 70 -20.16 4.35 -2.76
N GLY A 71 -19.29 5.35 -2.62
CA GLY A 71 -18.84 6.17 -3.75
C GLY A 71 -18.10 5.37 -4.81
N LEU A 72 -17.34 4.33 -4.43
CA LEU A 72 -16.69 3.41 -5.37
C LEU A 72 -17.71 2.55 -6.12
N HIS A 73 -18.77 2.07 -5.45
CA HIS A 73 -19.89 1.41 -6.12
C HIS A 73 -20.58 2.35 -7.11
N ASP A 74 -20.81 3.63 -6.74
CA ASP A 74 -21.38 4.64 -7.63
C ASP A 74 -20.46 4.99 -8.82
N MET A 75 -19.16 4.67 -8.74
CA MET A 75 -18.22 4.74 -9.87
C MET A 75 -18.32 3.55 -10.83
N GLY A 76 -19.04 2.50 -10.46
CA GLY A 76 -19.26 1.31 -11.27
C GLY A 76 -18.39 0.11 -10.88
N PHE A 77 -17.82 0.09 -9.67
CA PHE A 77 -17.25 -1.13 -9.10
C PHE A 77 -18.37 -2.01 -8.53
N ASP A 78 -18.32 -3.30 -8.86
CA ASP A 78 -19.30 -4.27 -8.40
C ASP A 78 -19.06 -4.69 -6.95
N ASP A 79 -17.78 -4.75 -6.52
CA ASP A 79 -17.40 -5.03 -5.14
C ASP A 79 -16.20 -4.15 -4.71
N VAL A 80 -16.02 -4.01 -3.40
CA VAL A 80 -14.91 -3.29 -2.78
C VAL A 80 -14.28 -4.19 -1.72
N PHE A 81 -13.00 -4.51 -1.89
CA PHE A 81 -12.23 -5.23 -0.90
C PHE A 81 -11.15 -4.34 -0.31
N GLU A 82 -11.26 -3.99 0.96
CA GLU A 82 -10.34 -3.06 1.62
C GLU A 82 -8.96 -3.68 1.83
N VAL A 83 -7.91 -3.05 1.27
CA VAL A 83 -6.52 -3.48 1.50
C VAL A 83 -6.14 -3.43 2.99
N ALA A 84 -6.80 -2.57 3.76
CA ALA A 84 -6.64 -2.49 5.21
C ALA A 84 -6.98 -3.81 5.93
N LYS A 85 -7.97 -4.57 5.45
CA LYS A 85 -8.30 -5.91 5.96
C LYS A 85 -7.11 -6.88 5.81
N ALA A 86 -6.48 -6.89 4.64
CA ALA A 86 -5.27 -7.70 4.41
C ALA A 86 -4.08 -7.22 5.24
N ALA A 87 -3.96 -5.91 5.50
CA ALA A 87 -2.91 -5.37 6.36
C ALA A 87 -3.06 -5.84 7.83
N GLU A 88 -4.28 -6.05 8.33
CA GLU A 88 -4.51 -6.66 9.64
C GLU A 88 -4.04 -8.11 9.69
N LEU A 89 -4.30 -8.89 8.63
CA LEU A 89 -3.80 -10.26 8.50
C LEU A 89 -2.26 -10.29 8.46
N CYS A 90 -1.65 -9.37 7.71
CA CYS A 90 -0.18 -9.20 7.70
C CYS A 90 0.36 -8.91 9.11
N SER A 91 -0.31 -8.03 9.86
CA SER A 91 0.10 -7.70 11.23
C SER A 91 0.04 -8.91 12.15
N ALA A 92 -1.00 -9.74 12.03
CA ALA A 92 -1.14 -10.97 12.81
C ALA A 92 -0.03 -11.97 12.48
N TYR A 93 0.27 -12.18 11.20
CA TYR A 93 1.38 -13.03 10.77
C TYR A 93 2.74 -12.49 11.24
N SER A 94 2.97 -11.20 11.14
CA SER A 94 4.24 -10.56 11.55
C SER A 94 4.51 -10.80 13.04
N ARG A 95 3.48 -10.72 13.89
CA ARG A 95 3.60 -11.04 15.32
C ARG A 95 4.05 -12.48 15.54
N GLU A 96 3.42 -13.44 14.84
CA GLU A 96 3.83 -14.86 14.95
C GLU A 96 5.24 -15.10 14.41
N TYR A 97 5.60 -14.44 13.31
CA TYR A 97 6.92 -14.57 12.70
C TYR A 97 8.03 -14.09 13.63
N LEU A 98 7.86 -12.93 14.28
CA LEU A 98 8.86 -12.32 15.15
C LEU A 98 9.14 -13.12 16.45
N ILE A 99 8.21 -13.96 16.88
CA ILE A 99 8.40 -14.82 18.08
C ILE A 99 9.36 -15.99 17.79
N LYS A 100 9.57 -16.36 16.52
CA LYS A 100 10.45 -17.48 16.16
C LYS A 100 11.92 -17.14 16.44
N ASN A 101 12.61 -17.98 17.21
CA ASN A 101 14.01 -17.76 17.63
C ASN A 101 15.04 -17.83 16.49
N SER A 102 14.66 -18.35 15.32
CA SER A 102 15.56 -18.52 14.17
C SER A 102 15.56 -17.33 13.20
N VAL A 103 14.86 -16.25 13.52
CA VAL A 103 14.71 -15.09 12.63
C VAL A 103 15.89 -14.13 12.82
N LYS A 104 16.54 -13.75 11.72
CA LYS A 104 17.60 -12.74 11.73
C LYS A 104 17.00 -11.37 12.05
N LYS A 105 17.49 -10.72 13.07
CA LYS A 105 17.02 -9.39 13.53
C LYS A 105 18.03 -8.29 13.18
N PRO A 106 17.58 -7.03 13.03
CA PRO A 106 16.17 -6.64 12.98
C PRO A 106 15.48 -7.16 11.73
N VAL A 107 14.19 -7.54 11.85
CA VAL A 107 13.36 -7.88 10.69
C VAL A 107 12.90 -6.58 10.02
N ILE A 108 13.09 -6.47 8.71
CA ILE A 108 12.70 -5.29 7.93
C ILE A 108 11.38 -5.57 7.20
N SER A 109 10.42 -4.67 7.27
CA SER A 109 9.15 -4.79 6.57
C SER A 109 9.32 -4.93 5.06
N SER A 110 8.57 -5.84 4.44
CA SER A 110 8.49 -6.02 2.99
C SER A 110 7.35 -5.22 2.32
N ALA A 111 6.56 -4.47 3.08
CA ALA A 111 5.36 -3.80 2.60
C ALA A 111 5.61 -2.71 1.55
N CYS A 112 6.78 -2.04 1.60
CA CYS A 112 7.18 -1.00 0.66
C CYS A 112 8.08 -1.57 -0.45
N PRO A 113 7.60 -1.72 -1.71
CA PRO A 113 8.41 -2.29 -2.79
C PRO A 113 9.64 -1.45 -3.15
N VAL A 114 9.61 -0.14 -2.86
CA VAL A 114 10.79 0.73 -3.01
C VAL A 114 11.92 0.29 -2.10
N ILE A 115 11.59 -0.03 -0.84
CA ILE A 115 12.57 -0.42 0.17
C ILE A 115 13.15 -1.79 -0.16
N VAL A 116 12.31 -2.77 -0.51
CA VAL A 116 12.75 -4.10 -0.93
C VAL A 116 13.72 -4.00 -2.11
N ARG A 117 13.36 -3.20 -3.13
CA ARG A 117 14.22 -2.97 -4.30
C ARG A 117 15.52 -2.24 -3.95
N LEU A 118 15.46 -1.24 -3.07
CA LEU A 118 16.63 -0.52 -2.57
C LEU A 118 17.60 -1.45 -1.83
N ILE A 119 17.08 -2.31 -0.96
CA ILE A 119 17.87 -3.30 -0.23
C ILE A 119 18.57 -4.23 -1.22
N GLY A 120 17.85 -4.86 -2.13
CA GLY A 120 18.43 -5.76 -3.13
C GLY A 120 19.51 -5.12 -4.01
N MET A 121 19.38 -3.82 -4.32
CA MET A 121 20.33 -3.11 -5.17
C MET A 121 21.54 -2.53 -4.44
N ARG A 122 21.38 -2.12 -3.18
CA ARG A 122 22.42 -1.36 -2.47
C ARG A 122 22.86 -1.98 -1.16
N PHE A 123 22.03 -2.81 -0.54
CA PHE A 123 22.30 -3.42 0.76
C PHE A 123 22.05 -4.94 0.73
N PRO A 124 22.73 -5.70 -0.16
CA PRO A 124 22.42 -7.12 -0.38
C PRO A 124 22.59 -7.99 0.87
N TYR A 125 23.43 -7.61 1.83
CA TYR A 125 23.60 -8.30 3.11
C TYR A 125 22.36 -8.21 4.02
N LEU A 126 21.46 -7.25 3.77
CA LEU A 126 20.20 -7.09 4.50
C LEU A 126 19.02 -7.83 3.85
N CYS A 127 19.23 -8.52 2.73
CA CYS A 127 18.15 -9.28 2.08
C CYS A 127 17.54 -10.34 3.03
N ASP A 128 18.38 -11.02 3.82
CA ASP A 128 17.92 -12.02 4.79
C ASP A 128 17.17 -11.41 6.00
N ASN A 129 17.22 -10.10 6.16
CA ASN A 129 16.47 -9.39 7.19
C ASN A 129 15.07 -8.98 6.73
N VAL A 130 14.80 -9.02 5.39
CA VAL A 130 13.50 -8.65 4.86
C VAL A 130 12.48 -9.74 5.21
N MET A 131 11.34 -9.34 5.75
CA MET A 131 10.27 -10.25 6.11
C MET A 131 9.75 -11.00 4.88
N PRO A 132 9.71 -12.34 4.90
CA PRO A 132 9.26 -13.13 3.76
C PRO A 132 7.72 -13.22 3.72
N ILE A 133 7.07 -12.09 3.50
CA ILE A 133 5.61 -12.00 3.36
C ILE A 133 5.26 -11.16 2.12
N LEU A 134 4.21 -11.56 1.42
CA LEU A 134 3.65 -10.76 0.34
C LEU A 134 3.08 -9.44 0.90
N PRO A 135 3.16 -8.33 0.14
CA PRO A 135 2.57 -7.07 0.56
C PRO A 135 1.04 -7.19 0.64
N PRO A 136 0.38 -6.40 1.52
CA PRO A 136 -1.07 -6.47 1.73
C PRO A 136 -1.91 -6.39 0.45
N ILE A 137 -1.42 -5.72 -0.60
CA ILE A 137 -2.13 -5.62 -1.88
C ILE A 137 -2.29 -6.97 -2.58
N GLU A 138 -1.27 -7.83 -2.53
CA GLU A 138 -1.34 -9.16 -3.16
C GLU A 138 -2.29 -10.08 -2.39
N ILE A 139 -2.20 -10.04 -1.06
CA ILE A 139 -3.10 -10.81 -0.19
C ILE A 139 -4.55 -10.34 -0.39
N ALA A 140 -4.78 -9.03 -0.47
CA ALA A 140 -6.10 -8.47 -0.75
C ALA A 140 -6.62 -8.91 -2.12
N GLY A 141 -5.78 -8.85 -3.17
CA GLY A 141 -6.15 -9.27 -4.52
C GLY A 141 -6.51 -10.75 -4.60
N GLU A 142 -5.71 -11.62 -3.95
CA GLU A 142 -5.97 -13.05 -3.90
C GLU A 142 -7.27 -13.38 -3.16
N LEU A 143 -7.51 -12.74 -2.02
CA LEU A 143 -8.74 -12.92 -1.24
C LEU A 143 -9.97 -12.41 -1.97
N ALA A 144 -9.87 -11.22 -2.58
CA ALA A 144 -10.97 -10.62 -3.35
C ALA A 144 -11.36 -11.51 -4.54
N ARG A 145 -10.37 -12.04 -5.28
CA ARG A 145 -10.63 -12.96 -6.40
C ARG A 145 -11.29 -14.25 -5.94
N LYS A 146 -10.75 -14.88 -4.88
CA LYS A 146 -11.35 -16.11 -4.32
C LYS A 146 -12.80 -15.90 -3.85
N LYS A 147 -13.07 -14.74 -3.22
CA LYS A 147 -14.43 -14.36 -2.83
C LYS A 147 -15.34 -14.27 -4.05
N ALA A 148 -14.94 -13.51 -5.06
CA ALA A 148 -15.72 -13.33 -6.29
C ALA A 148 -15.98 -14.65 -7.03
N GLU A 149 -14.96 -15.49 -7.20
CA GLU A 149 -15.10 -16.82 -7.83
C GLU A 149 -16.05 -17.75 -7.07
N SER A 150 -16.09 -17.62 -5.75
CA SER A 150 -17.02 -18.39 -4.89
C SER A 150 -18.46 -17.89 -4.95
N GLU A 151 -18.64 -16.56 -4.99
CA GLU A 151 -19.96 -15.92 -5.01
C GLU A 151 -20.57 -15.89 -6.42
N HIS A 152 -19.75 -15.89 -7.46
CA HIS A 152 -20.11 -15.79 -8.88
C HIS A 152 -19.51 -16.93 -9.71
N PRO A 153 -19.93 -18.19 -9.51
CA PRO A 153 -19.37 -19.34 -10.21
C PRO A 153 -19.63 -19.33 -11.74
N GLU A 154 -20.50 -18.44 -12.21
CA GLU A 154 -20.78 -18.20 -13.63
C GLU A 154 -19.72 -17.31 -14.33
N LEU A 155 -18.83 -16.66 -13.56
CA LEU A 155 -17.75 -15.84 -14.09
C LEU A 155 -16.46 -16.64 -14.23
N SER A 156 -15.76 -16.43 -15.34
CA SER A 156 -14.39 -16.91 -15.46
C SER A 156 -13.42 -15.99 -14.72
N SER A 157 -12.24 -16.48 -14.38
CA SER A 157 -11.21 -15.65 -13.74
C SER A 157 -10.80 -14.42 -14.58
N GLU A 158 -10.97 -14.50 -15.91
CA GLU A 158 -10.69 -13.41 -16.86
C GLU A 158 -11.81 -12.35 -16.88
N ASP A 159 -13.04 -12.72 -16.50
CA ASP A 159 -14.16 -11.79 -16.36
C ASP A 159 -14.02 -10.87 -15.14
N ILE A 160 -13.22 -11.29 -14.14
CA ILE A 160 -13.04 -10.59 -12.87
C ILE A 160 -11.81 -9.67 -12.96
N GLY A 161 -12.01 -8.37 -12.80
CA GLY A 161 -10.94 -7.37 -12.76
C GLY A 161 -10.65 -6.88 -11.34
N ILE A 162 -9.44 -7.12 -10.88
CA ILE A 162 -8.96 -6.63 -9.58
C ILE A 162 -8.19 -5.34 -9.78
N CYS A 163 -8.74 -4.22 -9.31
CA CYS A 163 -8.19 -2.89 -9.50
C CYS A 163 -7.66 -2.28 -8.21
N PHE A 164 -6.35 -2.11 -8.12
CA PHE A 164 -5.74 -1.46 -6.98
C PHE A 164 -5.74 0.07 -7.13
N ILE A 165 -6.30 0.79 -6.15
CA ILE A 165 -6.28 2.25 -6.07
C ILE A 165 -5.03 2.67 -5.30
N SER A 166 -3.98 3.07 -6.03
CA SER A 166 -2.62 3.21 -5.54
C SER A 166 -2.19 4.66 -5.26
N PRO A 167 -1.52 4.91 -4.13
CA PRO A 167 -0.80 6.17 -3.89
C PRO A 167 0.59 6.23 -4.52
N CYS A 168 1.08 5.12 -5.13
CA CYS A 168 2.50 4.89 -5.32
C CYS A 168 2.83 4.27 -6.69
N PRO A 169 3.78 4.86 -7.47
CA PRO A 169 4.22 4.30 -8.76
C PRO A 169 4.98 2.98 -8.59
N ALA A 170 5.67 2.76 -7.49
CA ALA A 170 6.39 1.51 -7.26
C ALA A 170 5.45 0.30 -7.16
N LYS A 171 4.22 0.48 -6.71
CA LYS A 171 3.21 -0.57 -6.72
C LYS A 171 2.66 -0.83 -8.13
N VAL A 172 2.64 0.19 -8.99
CA VAL A 172 2.35 -0.01 -10.43
C VAL A 172 3.42 -0.90 -11.07
N SER A 173 4.70 -0.56 -10.86
CA SER A 173 5.82 -1.36 -11.37
C SER A 173 5.85 -2.76 -10.76
N TYR A 174 5.50 -2.91 -9.49
CA TYR A 174 5.41 -4.19 -8.80
C TYR A 174 4.39 -5.11 -9.46
N VAL A 175 3.18 -4.62 -9.72
CA VAL A 175 2.11 -5.38 -10.37
C VAL A 175 2.48 -5.76 -11.80
N LYS A 176 3.04 -4.80 -12.57
CA LYS A 176 3.37 -5.02 -13.99
C LYS A 176 4.58 -5.93 -14.22
N ASN A 177 5.54 -6.02 -13.30
CA ASN A 177 6.83 -6.68 -13.54
C ASN A 177 7.05 -8.00 -12.79
N SER A 178 6.08 -8.55 -12.10
CA SER A 178 6.16 -9.88 -11.43
C SER A 178 7.47 -10.04 -10.61
N PHE A 179 7.63 -9.34 -9.51
CA PHE A 179 8.87 -9.25 -8.72
C PHE A 179 9.41 -10.60 -8.18
N VAL A 180 8.59 -11.65 -8.16
CA VAL A 180 8.95 -12.96 -7.57
C VAL A 180 8.73 -14.10 -8.57
N GLY A 181 8.68 -13.79 -9.88
CA GLY A 181 8.44 -14.81 -10.92
C GLY A 181 7.00 -15.33 -10.97
N LYS A 182 6.11 -14.82 -10.11
CA LYS A 182 4.67 -15.14 -10.11
C LYS A 182 3.89 -13.90 -10.61
N LYS A 183 2.88 -14.13 -11.46
CA LYS A 183 1.98 -13.06 -11.87
C LYS A 183 1.26 -12.48 -10.64
N SER A 184 1.14 -11.16 -10.57
CA SER A 184 0.36 -10.49 -9.54
C SER A 184 -1.11 -10.93 -9.55
N SER A 185 -1.74 -10.93 -8.37
CA SER A 185 -3.19 -11.13 -8.23
C SER A 185 -4.01 -9.91 -8.66
N ILE A 186 -3.32 -8.79 -8.93
CA ILE A 186 -3.90 -7.50 -9.34
C ILE A 186 -3.84 -7.40 -10.86
N ASP A 187 -4.92 -6.97 -11.51
CA ASP A 187 -5.00 -6.83 -12.96
C ASP A 187 -4.68 -5.42 -13.44
N CYS A 188 -5.01 -4.41 -12.67
CA CYS A 188 -4.75 -3.01 -13.01
C CYS A 188 -4.51 -2.14 -11.77
N VAL A 189 -3.81 -1.01 -11.98
CA VAL A 189 -3.46 -0.06 -10.93
C VAL A 189 -3.80 1.34 -11.36
N ILE A 190 -4.80 1.94 -10.74
CA ILE A 190 -5.21 3.33 -10.97
C ILE A 190 -4.72 4.24 -9.85
N SER A 191 -4.65 5.55 -10.11
CA SER A 191 -4.13 6.49 -9.12
C SER A 191 -5.20 6.91 -8.11
N VAL A 192 -4.79 7.07 -6.84
CA VAL A 192 -5.61 7.72 -5.80
C VAL A 192 -6.09 9.09 -6.28
N ARG A 193 -5.25 9.84 -7.01
CA ARG A 193 -5.60 11.16 -7.52
C ARG A 193 -6.76 11.14 -8.48
N ASP A 194 -6.77 10.22 -9.46
CA ASP A 194 -7.83 10.16 -10.46
C ASP A 194 -9.16 9.73 -9.82
N VAL A 195 -9.10 8.72 -8.95
CA VAL A 195 -10.26 8.27 -8.17
C VAL A 195 -10.79 9.37 -7.26
N TYR A 196 -9.92 10.15 -6.62
CA TYR A 196 -10.30 11.25 -5.74
C TYR A 196 -11.22 12.26 -6.43
N PHE A 197 -10.86 12.71 -7.64
CA PHE A 197 -11.66 13.68 -8.37
C PHE A 197 -13.03 13.12 -8.80
N GLU A 198 -13.10 11.83 -9.12
CA GLU A 198 -14.34 11.16 -9.45
C GLU A 198 -15.25 10.93 -8.22
N LEU A 199 -14.65 10.69 -7.06
CA LEU A 199 -15.39 10.40 -5.81
C LEU A 199 -16.02 11.64 -5.19
N ILE A 200 -15.36 12.80 -5.22
CA ILE A 200 -15.80 13.99 -4.46
C ILE A 200 -17.28 14.33 -4.70
N ASP A 201 -17.72 14.35 -5.96
CA ASP A 201 -19.09 14.75 -6.28
C ASP A 201 -20.11 13.64 -6.02
N ARG A 202 -19.68 12.38 -6.03
CA ARG A 202 -20.51 11.23 -5.65
C ARG A 202 -20.72 11.21 -4.15
N MET A 203 -19.66 11.32 -3.38
CA MET A 203 -19.68 11.31 -1.92
C MET A 203 -20.60 12.39 -1.33
N LYS A 204 -20.64 13.59 -1.92
CA LYS A 204 -21.57 14.66 -1.49
C LYS A 204 -23.06 14.31 -1.57
N LYS A 205 -23.40 13.32 -2.38
CA LYS A 205 -24.78 12.87 -2.59
C LYS A 205 -25.18 11.74 -1.64
N ILE A 206 -24.20 11.12 -0.98
CA ILE A 206 -24.40 10.02 -0.04
C ILE A 206 -24.75 10.61 1.33
N GLY A 207 -25.97 10.36 1.78
CA GLY A 207 -26.43 10.83 3.09
C GLY A 207 -26.12 9.82 4.19
N ASN A 208 -26.72 8.63 4.09
CA ASN A 208 -26.52 7.52 5.02
C ASN A 208 -25.99 6.33 4.24
N PRO A 209 -24.69 6.03 4.28
CA PRO A 209 -24.13 4.89 3.56
C PRO A 209 -24.59 3.57 4.20
N GLU A 210 -24.66 2.52 3.38
CA GLU A 210 -24.81 1.17 3.91
C GLU A 210 -23.52 0.74 4.62
N LYS A 211 -23.67 0.10 5.78
CA LYS A 211 -22.53 -0.33 6.56
C LYS A 211 -21.86 -1.55 5.90
N SER A 212 -20.71 -1.35 5.32
CA SER A 212 -19.96 -2.35 4.56
C SER A 212 -18.48 -2.44 4.94
N THR A 213 -17.94 -1.46 5.67
CA THR A 213 -16.55 -1.44 6.12
C THR A 213 -16.25 -2.61 7.05
N GLU A 214 -15.23 -3.39 6.68
CA GLU A 214 -14.72 -4.54 7.44
C GLU A 214 -13.35 -4.28 8.09
N SER A 215 -12.72 -3.14 7.81
CA SER A 215 -11.38 -2.78 8.31
C SER A 215 -11.44 -2.11 9.68
N GLY A 216 -10.35 -2.28 10.44
CA GLY A 216 -10.20 -1.65 11.77
C GLY A 216 -9.05 -0.66 11.85
N VAL A 217 -8.81 -0.20 13.08
CA VAL A 217 -7.77 0.78 13.44
C VAL A 217 -6.39 0.35 12.96
N ILE A 218 -6.04 -0.94 13.10
CA ILE A 218 -4.74 -1.48 12.69
C ILE A 218 -4.59 -1.37 11.18
N GLY A 219 -5.53 -1.88 10.40
CA GLY A 219 -5.44 -1.90 8.94
C GLY A 219 -5.37 -0.49 8.35
N ILE A 220 -6.21 0.41 8.80
CA ILE A 220 -6.19 1.83 8.37
C ILE A 220 -4.87 2.50 8.79
N GLY A 221 -4.31 2.11 9.93
CA GLY A 221 -3.04 2.63 10.44
C GLY A 221 -1.87 2.44 9.50
N TRP A 222 -1.85 1.38 8.71
CA TRP A 222 -0.77 1.08 7.74
C TRP A 222 -0.58 2.15 6.65
N ALA A 223 -1.54 3.03 6.48
CA ALA A 223 -1.39 4.17 5.57
C ALA A 223 -0.31 5.17 5.99
N SER A 224 0.05 5.20 7.27
CA SER A 224 0.98 6.17 7.85
C SER A 224 2.18 5.48 8.48
N THR A 225 3.33 6.11 8.42
CA THR A 225 4.54 5.64 9.10
C THR A 225 4.30 5.38 10.57
N GLY A 226 4.76 4.24 11.06
CA GLY A 226 4.55 3.72 12.41
C GLY A 226 3.29 2.87 12.55
N GLY A 227 2.44 2.79 11.52
CA GLY A 227 1.19 2.03 11.58
C GLY A 227 1.40 0.52 11.59
N GLU A 228 2.29 0.03 10.77
CA GLU A 228 2.70 -1.38 10.77
C GLU A 228 3.46 -1.73 12.05
N ALA A 229 4.46 -0.92 12.40
CA ALA A 229 5.33 -1.17 13.55
C ALA A 229 4.55 -1.20 14.88
N THR A 230 3.61 -0.28 15.09
CA THR A 230 2.77 -0.28 16.30
C THR A 230 1.80 -1.46 16.35
N ALA A 231 1.40 -2.00 15.20
CA ALA A 231 0.54 -3.18 15.12
C ALA A 231 1.23 -4.49 15.54
N ILE A 232 2.55 -4.48 15.71
CA ILE A 232 3.33 -5.63 16.20
C ILE A 232 3.21 -5.81 17.71
N PHE A 233 2.82 -4.77 18.45
CA PHE A 233 2.71 -4.77 19.93
C PHE A 233 4.02 -5.14 20.64
N ASN A 234 5.15 -4.64 20.11
CA ASN A 234 6.48 -4.82 20.64
C ASN A 234 7.17 -3.46 20.73
N ASP A 235 7.89 -3.17 21.82
CA ASP A 235 8.53 -1.87 22.05
C ASP A 235 9.88 -1.73 21.34
N ARG A 236 10.47 -2.83 20.85
CA ARG A 236 11.76 -2.84 20.15
C ARG A 236 11.59 -2.71 18.64
N TYR A 237 11.03 -1.59 18.21
CA TYR A 237 10.89 -1.28 16.79
C TYR A 237 11.39 0.12 16.44
N LEU A 238 11.68 0.32 15.16
CA LEU A 238 11.90 1.61 14.54
C LEU A 238 10.92 1.77 13.37
N ALA A 239 10.39 2.99 13.21
CA ALA A 239 9.67 3.39 12.00
C ALA A 239 10.31 4.65 11.42
N ALA A 240 10.75 4.60 10.16
CA ALA A 240 11.35 5.73 9.46
C ALA A 240 10.73 5.95 8.09
N ASP A 241 10.69 7.22 7.67
CA ASP A 241 10.15 7.61 6.38
C ASP A 241 11.01 8.65 5.64
N GLY A 242 10.73 8.77 4.35
CA GLY A 242 11.51 9.59 3.43
C GLY A 242 12.78 8.89 2.98
N ILE A 243 12.96 8.79 1.65
CA ILE A 243 14.00 7.94 1.06
C ILE A 243 15.42 8.24 1.56
N GLU A 244 15.74 9.50 1.82
CA GLU A 244 17.07 9.88 2.33
C GLU A 244 17.30 9.41 3.77
N ASN A 245 16.29 9.54 4.64
CA ASN A 245 16.34 9.05 6.02
C ASN A 245 16.45 7.53 6.05
N VAL A 246 15.65 6.86 5.21
CA VAL A 246 15.66 5.41 5.07
C VAL A 246 17.04 4.89 4.65
N ILE A 247 17.70 5.55 3.69
CA ILE A 247 19.04 5.17 3.27
C ILE A 247 20.02 5.25 4.46
N ARG A 248 19.98 6.32 5.26
CA ARG A 248 20.83 6.46 6.44
C ARG A 248 20.57 5.40 7.49
N VAL A 249 19.30 5.05 7.73
CA VAL A 249 18.94 3.97 8.64
C VAL A 249 19.48 2.62 8.15
N LEU A 250 19.31 2.32 6.86
CA LEU A 250 19.85 1.08 6.27
C LEU A 250 21.39 1.03 6.33
N GLU A 251 22.09 2.14 6.13
CA GLU A 251 23.55 2.25 6.28
C GLU A 251 23.99 1.94 7.73
N GLN A 252 23.26 2.40 8.74
CA GLN A 252 23.55 2.10 10.14
C GLN A 252 23.28 0.63 10.48
N ILE A 253 22.19 0.07 9.99
CA ILE A 253 21.88 -1.36 10.19
C ILE A 253 22.94 -2.24 9.51
N ASP A 254 23.33 -1.93 8.28
CA ASP A 254 24.34 -2.69 7.53
C ASP A 254 25.72 -2.65 8.19
N ASN A 255 26.08 -1.52 8.83
CA ASN A 255 27.30 -1.35 9.60
C ASN A 255 27.23 -1.91 11.05
N SER A 256 26.12 -2.52 11.45
CA SER A 256 25.87 -3.00 12.81
C SER A 256 25.98 -1.90 13.89
N ASP A 257 25.76 -0.65 13.51
CA ASP A 257 25.78 0.52 14.40
C ASP A 257 24.34 0.94 14.75
N PHE A 258 23.62 0.03 15.37
CA PHE A 258 22.22 0.22 15.68
C PHE A 258 21.83 -0.42 17.03
N PRO A 259 20.88 0.17 17.79
CA PRO A 259 20.39 -0.46 19.01
C PRO A 259 19.68 -1.79 18.70
N GLU A 260 19.54 -2.62 19.71
CA GLU A 260 18.88 -3.93 19.57
C GLU A 260 17.39 -3.74 19.24
N LEU A 261 17.01 -4.02 17.99
CA LEU A 261 15.64 -3.94 17.47
C LEU A 261 15.14 -5.30 17.03
N ASP A 262 13.85 -5.52 17.18
CA ASP A 262 13.17 -6.69 16.63
C ASP A 262 12.61 -6.40 15.23
N PHE A 263 12.09 -5.20 15.01
CA PHE A 263 11.40 -4.85 13.77
C PHE A 263 11.72 -3.42 13.28
N VAL A 264 11.78 -3.27 11.96
CA VAL A 264 12.02 -1.98 11.31
C VAL A 264 11.00 -1.77 10.18
N GLU A 265 10.16 -0.75 10.34
CA GLU A 265 9.27 -0.27 9.30
C GLU A 265 9.94 0.87 8.53
N LEU A 266 10.10 0.70 7.21
CA LEU A 266 10.70 1.71 6.34
C LEU A 266 9.75 2.12 5.22
N ASN A 267 9.48 3.40 5.12
CA ASN A 267 8.61 3.98 4.10
C ASN A 267 9.39 4.97 3.22
N ALA A 268 9.36 4.80 1.90
CA ALA A 268 10.06 5.70 0.99
C ALA A 268 9.44 7.11 0.93
N CYS A 269 8.15 7.23 1.24
CA CYS A 269 7.39 8.48 1.16
C CYS A 269 7.30 9.16 2.54
N PRO A 270 7.42 10.50 2.64
CA PRO A 270 7.20 11.22 3.88
C PRO A 270 5.82 10.98 4.47
N GLY A 271 5.75 10.61 5.75
CA GLY A 271 4.53 10.29 6.47
C GLY A 271 3.94 8.90 6.16
N GLY A 272 4.60 8.09 5.31
CA GLY A 272 4.11 6.79 4.85
C GLY A 272 3.35 6.88 3.52
N CYS A 273 2.47 5.91 3.24
CA CYS A 273 1.73 5.83 1.98
C CYS A 273 0.82 7.04 1.71
N VAL A 274 0.36 7.74 2.75
CA VAL A 274 -0.39 9.01 2.61
C VAL A 274 0.41 10.11 1.91
N GLY A 275 1.74 10.03 1.89
CA GLY A 275 2.65 10.95 1.20
C GLY A 275 3.11 10.45 -0.18
N GLY A 276 2.47 9.45 -0.74
CA GLY A 276 2.74 8.96 -2.09
C GLY A 276 2.55 10.02 -3.16
N VAL A 277 3.32 9.97 -4.24
CA VAL A 277 3.26 11.01 -5.31
C VAL A 277 2.00 10.94 -6.18
N MET A 278 1.18 9.92 -6.02
CA MET A 278 -0.11 9.76 -6.68
C MET A 278 -1.29 10.14 -5.76
N THR A 279 -1.02 10.75 -4.60
CA THR A 279 -2.02 11.33 -3.68
C THR A 279 -2.29 12.81 -3.98
N VAL A 280 -3.23 13.40 -3.26
CA VAL A 280 -3.70 14.79 -3.47
C VAL A 280 -3.36 15.68 -2.29
N THR A 281 -3.61 15.19 -1.08
CA THR A 281 -3.52 15.96 0.16
C THR A 281 -2.10 15.96 0.73
N ASN A 282 -1.74 17.02 1.45
CA ASN A 282 -0.51 17.05 2.22
C ASN A 282 -0.44 15.84 3.19
N PRO A 283 0.69 15.10 3.25
CA PRO A 283 0.79 13.85 4.00
C PRO A 283 0.49 14.01 5.50
N TYR A 284 0.89 15.12 6.11
CA TYR A 284 0.63 15.35 7.53
C TYR A 284 -0.85 15.66 7.83
N ILE A 285 -1.53 16.35 6.91
CA ILE A 285 -2.98 16.57 6.98
C ILE A 285 -3.72 15.27 6.78
N ALA A 286 -3.34 14.48 5.77
CA ALA A 286 -3.93 13.16 5.53
C ALA A 286 -3.75 12.21 6.73
N LYS A 287 -2.56 12.22 7.36
CA LYS A 287 -2.31 11.47 8.60
C LYS A 287 -3.22 11.91 9.75
N ALA A 288 -3.39 13.21 9.96
CA ALA A 288 -4.28 13.75 11.00
C ALA A 288 -5.75 13.34 10.77
N ARG A 289 -6.22 13.39 9.51
CA ARG A 289 -7.55 12.94 9.12
C ARG A 289 -7.76 11.46 9.42
N LEU A 290 -6.81 10.60 9.06
CA LEU A 290 -6.87 9.18 9.39
C LEU A 290 -6.88 8.91 10.90
N GLN A 291 -6.12 9.67 11.68
CA GLN A 291 -6.14 9.55 13.15
C GLN A 291 -7.52 9.88 13.73
N SER A 292 -8.21 10.88 13.17
CA SER A 292 -9.59 11.21 13.58
C SER A 292 -10.56 10.08 13.20
N LEU A 293 -10.50 9.62 11.97
CA LEU A 293 -11.37 8.56 11.43
C LEU A 293 -11.23 7.25 12.22
N ARG A 294 -10.02 6.87 12.60
CA ARG A 294 -9.72 5.64 13.36
C ARG A 294 -10.41 5.57 14.75
N ARG A 295 -10.83 6.70 15.33
CA ARG A 295 -11.47 6.71 16.66
C ARG A 295 -12.78 5.94 16.74
N TYR A 296 -13.45 5.78 15.61
CA TYR A 296 -14.77 5.16 15.51
C TYR A 296 -14.73 3.71 14.98
N LEU A 297 -13.53 3.21 14.66
CA LEU A 297 -13.35 1.87 14.10
C LEU A 297 -13.04 0.83 15.18
N PRO A 298 -13.39 -0.44 14.95
CA PRO A 298 -12.93 -1.54 15.79
C PRO A 298 -11.40 -1.65 15.70
N VAL A 299 -10.75 -2.25 16.71
CA VAL A 299 -9.28 -2.28 16.77
C VAL A 299 -8.69 -3.11 15.63
N ALA A 300 -9.11 -4.35 15.49
CA ALA A 300 -8.62 -5.28 14.47
C ALA A 300 -9.63 -6.44 14.31
N PRO A 301 -10.66 -6.29 13.49
CA PRO A 301 -11.66 -7.34 13.28
C PRO A 301 -11.08 -8.55 12.52
N ASN A 302 -10.00 -8.38 11.74
CA ASN A 302 -9.42 -9.42 10.88
C ASN A 302 -8.09 -9.93 11.45
N GLN A 303 -8.12 -10.83 12.45
CA GLN A 303 -6.91 -11.37 13.09
C GLN A 303 -6.68 -12.86 12.82
N SER A 304 -7.69 -13.56 12.34
CA SER A 304 -7.57 -14.99 12.01
C SER A 304 -7.33 -15.17 10.52
N PHE A 305 -6.30 -15.92 10.16
CA PHE A 305 -6.00 -16.30 8.78
C PHE A 305 -5.87 -17.83 8.69
N GLU A 306 -6.34 -18.38 7.59
CA GLU A 306 -5.99 -19.75 7.22
C GLU A 306 -4.52 -19.79 6.84
N LYS A 307 -3.76 -20.76 7.36
CA LYS A 307 -2.29 -20.88 7.14
C LYS A 307 -1.86 -20.93 5.67
N ASN A 308 -2.79 -21.15 4.76
CA ASN A 308 -2.56 -21.25 3.32
C ASN A 308 -2.71 -19.91 2.57
N VAL A 309 -3.11 -18.82 3.24
CA VAL A 309 -3.37 -17.51 2.61
C VAL A 309 -2.14 -16.60 2.65
N ILE A 310 -1.25 -16.85 3.62
CA ILE A 310 0.00 -16.09 3.76
C ILE A 310 1.13 -17.10 3.60
N PRO A 311 1.92 -17.01 2.52
CA PRO A 311 3.02 -17.94 2.23
C PRO A 311 4.17 -17.80 3.21
#